data_830bf5fa9c02cbe7eceea6278df7698a
#
_entry.id   830bf5fa9c02cbe7eceea6278df7698a
#
_cell.length_a   1.000
_cell.length_b   1.000
_cell.length_c   1.000
_cell.angle_alpha   90.00
_cell.angle_beta   90.00
_cell.angle_gamma   90.00
#
_symmetry.space_group_name_H-M   'P 1'
#
loop_
_entity.id
_entity.type
_entity.pdbx_description
1 polymer ?
#
loop_
_entity_poly.entity_id
_entity_poly.type
_entity_poly.pdbx_seq_one_letter_code
_entity_poly.pdbx_strand_id
1 'polypeptide(L)'
;MKRVSTTSIALAPADTGAVGKAWDEVSASFDRFCLAAGIDELGAMMEKDAEEACGARHVRSEGRRGHRWGRTQGKIGFHAGKVTVERPRVRDLAGQELVLPSWDRAVAEDWLGKWAMNLMLINVSTRKFRRAVLRRHHDLQVGP
;
A
#
# COMPACT_ATOMS: atom_id res chain seq x y z
N MET A 1 19.47 44.77 38.98
CA MET A 1 19.84 44.04 37.75
C MET A 1 19.83 42.53 38.04
N LYS A 2 18.84 41.82 37.58
CA LYS A 2 18.79 40.34 37.71
C LYS A 2 19.55 39.74 36.55
N ARG A 3 20.61 38.96 36.85
CA ARG A 3 21.32 38.16 35.84
C ARG A 3 20.43 36.98 35.46
N VAL A 4 20.06 36.90 34.19
CA VAL A 4 19.42 35.73 33.61
C VAL A 4 20.54 34.72 33.32
N SER A 5 20.56 33.61 34.06
CA SER A 5 21.46 32.49 33.78
C SER A 5 20.95 31.75 32.57
N THR A 6 21.63 31.87 31.46
CA THR A 6 21.37 31.06 30.28
C THR A 6 21.98 29.67 30.53
N THR A 7 21.14 28.71 30.90
CA THR A 7 21.56 27.31 30.95
C THR A 7 21.61 26.76 29.53
N SER A 8 22.80 26.67 28.96
CA SER A 8 23.00 25.94 27.72
C SER A 8 22.86 24.45 27.98
N ILE A 9 21.79 23.87 27.47
CA ILE A 9 21.61 22.42 27.45
C ILE A 9 22.58 21.90 26.36
N ALA A 10 23.70 21.31 26.78
CA ALA A 10 24.56 20.57 25.88
C ALA A 10 23.81 19.32 25.44
N LEU A 11 23.33 19.27 24.21
CA LEU A 11 22.85 18.05 23.61
C LEU A 11 24.05 17.10 23.49
N ALA A 12 23.99 15.96 24.15
CA ALA A 12 24.95 14.89 23.93
C ALA A 12 24.93 14.49 22.45
N PRO A 13 26.10 14.17 21.85
CA PRO A 13 26.12 13.72 20.47
C PRO A 13 25.22 12.50 20.33
N ALA A 14 24.16 12.64 19.52
CA ALA A 14 23.23 11.56 19.26
C ALA A 14 24.04 10.39 18.67
N ASP A 15 23.91 9.22 19.31
CA ASP A 15 24.45 7.97 18.76
C ASP A 15 23.81 7.77 17.37
N THR A 16 24.59 7.93 16.34
CA THR A 16 24.16 7.84 14.93
C THR A 16 23.57 6.45 14.63
N GLY A 17 24.00 5.43 15.36
CA GLY A 17 23.48 4.08 15.24
C GLY A 17 22.05 3.92 15.82
N ALA A 18 21.75 4.58 16.95
CA ALA A 18 20.42 4.55 17.55
C ALA A 18 19.38 5.30 16.69
N VAL A 19 19.77 6.42 16.13
CA VAL A 19 18.91 7.19 15.20
C VAL A 19 18.67 6.41 13.91
N GLY A 20 19.67 5.74 13.37
CA GLY A 20 19.52 4.88 12.20
C GLY A 20 18.51 3.74 12.44
N LYS A 21 18.65 3.02 13.55
CA LYS A 21 17.71 1.95 13.95
C LYS A 21 16.29 2.47 14.14
N ALA A 22 16.12 3.63 14.78
CA ALA A 22 14.80 4.24 14.96
C ALA A 22 14.15 4.60 13.60
N TRP A 23 14.93 5.09 12.64
CA TRP A 23 14.44 5.33 11.27
C TRP A 23 14.03 4.06 10.55
N ASP A 24 14.79 2.99 10.67
CA ASP A 24 14.48 1.70 10.06
C ASP A 24 13.17 1.13 10.64
N GLU A 25 12.97 1.25 11.95
CA GLU A 25 11.74 0.84 12.62
C GLU A 25 10.52 1.66 12.17
N VAL A 26 10.65 2.96 12.04
CA VAL A 26 9.59 3.86 11.56
C VAL A 26 9.26 3.54 10.10
N SER A 27 10.26 3.35 9.25
CA SER A 27 10.07 2.96 7.85
C SER A 27 9.36 1.62 7.73
N ALA A 28 9.80 0.60 8.48
CA ALA A 28 9.18 -0.71 8.46
C ALA A 28 7.73 -0.69 8.98
N SER A 29 7.44 0.15 9.98
CA SER A 29 6.09 0.34 10.49
C SER A 29 5.19 1.04 9.48
N PHE A 30 5.71 2.02 8.78
CA PHE A 30 5.00 2.74 7.72
C PHE A 30 4.72 1.83 6.52
N ASP A 31 5.69 1.03 6.09
CA ASP A 31 5.51 0.07 5.00
C ASP A 31 4.43 -0.96 5.35
N ARG A 32 4.40 -1.48 6.59
CA ARG A 32 3.33 -2.37 7.06
C ARG A 32 1.96 -1.70 7.05
N PHE A 33 1.88 -0.46 7.49
CA PHE A 33 0.64 0.33 7.42
C PHE A 33 0.16 0.51 6.00
N CYS A 34 1.03 0.94 5.09
CA CYS A 34 0.70 1.11 3.67
C CYS A 34 0.27 -0.19 3.02
N LEU A 35 0.93 -1.30 3.34
CA LEU A 35 0.58 -2.62 2.84
C LEU A 35 -0.82 -3.04 3.31
N ALA A 36 -1.10 -2.96 4.60
CA ALA A 36 -2.39 -3.32 5.16
C ALA A 36 -3.53 -2.48 4.56
N ALA A 37 -3.39 -1.16 4.54
CA ALA A 37 -4.38 -0.26 3.99
C ALA A 37 -4.57 -0.45 2.47
N GLY A 38 -3.49 -0.73 1.73
CA GLY A 38 -3.56 -1.03 0.30
C GLY A 38 -4.26 -2.35 -0.01
N ILE A 39 -4.05 -3.37 0.80
CA ILE A 39 -4.76 -4.66 0.68
C ILE A 39 -6.26 -4.48 0.97
N ASP A 40 -6.61 -3.73 2.00
CA ASP A 40 -8.01 -3.45 2.34
C ASP A 40 -8.71 -2.69 1.21
N GLU A 41 -8.07 -1.67 0.65
CA GLU A 41 -8.61 -0.91 -0.49
C GLU A 41 -8.76 -1.78 -1.74
N LEU A 42 -7.74 -2.59 -2.06
CA LEU A 42 -7.84 -3.54 -3.17
C LEU A 42 -8.98 -4.54 -2.95
N GLY A 43 -9.17 -5.01 -1.73
CA GLY A 43 -10.29 -5.88 -1.34
C GLY A 43 -11.64 -5.24 -1.63
N ALA A 44 -11.80 -3.97 -1.24
CA ALA A 44 -13.01 -3.20 -1.51
C ALA A 44 -13.27 -3.00 -3.02
N MET A 45 -12.22 -2.71 -3.80
CA MET A 45 -12.32 -2.58 -5.26
C MET A 45 -12.72 -3.91 -5.91
N MET A 46 -12.15 -5.04 -5.49
CA MET A 46 -12.50 -6.36 -6.01
C MET A 46 -13.93 -6.75 -5.64
N GLU A 47 -14.39 -6.43 -4.43
CA GLU A 47 -15.80 -6.66 -4.05
C GLU A 47 -16.76 -5.83 -4.90
N LYS A 48 -16.40 -4.58 -5.22
CA LYS A 48 -17.17 -3.75 -6.13
C LYS A 48 -17.23 -4.34 -7.54
N ASP A 49 -16.12 -4.80 -8.09
CA ASP A 49 -16.09 -5.48 -9.38
C ASP A 49 -16.97 -6.73 -9.37
N ALA A 50 -16.92 -7.52 -8.29
CA ALA A 50 -17.76 -8.70 -8.13
C ALA A 50 -19.26 -8.34 -8.02
N GLU A 51 -19.58 -7.24 -7.37
CA GLU A 51 -20.96 -6.73 -7.26
C GLU A 51 -21.49 -6.24 -8.61
N GLU A 52 -20.65 -5.55 -9.39
CA GLU A 52 -20.99 -5.13 -10.76
C GLU A 52 -21.25 -6.32 -11.70
N ALA A 53 -20.53 -7.43 -11.51
CA ALA A 53 -20.71 -8.63 -12.33
C ALA A 53 -21.88 -9.52 -11.89
N CYS A 54 -22.10 -9.64 -10.59
CA CYS A 54 -23.04 -10.61 -10.00
C CYS A 54 -24.28 -9.98 -9.39
N GLY A 55 -24.30 -8.67 -9.19
CA GLY A 55 -25.28 -7.96 -8.37
C GLY A 55 -24.94 -7.99 -6.88
N ALA A 56 -25.75 -7.32 -6.07
CA ALA A 56 -25.56 -7.25 -4.62
C ALA A 56 -25.63 -8.64 -3.97
N ARG A 57 -24.93 -8.80 -2.85
CA ARG A 57 -24.98 -10.06 -2.08
C ARG A 57 -26.40 -10.37 -1.64
N HIS A 58 -26.77 -11.63 -1.76
CA HIS A 58 -28.09 -12.18 -1.37
C HIS A 58 -29.29 -11.60 -2.13
N VAL A 59 -29.06 -10.83 -3.19
CA VAL A 59 -30.09 -10.30 -4.07
C VAL A 59 -29.99 -10.99 -5.44
N ARG A 60 -31.11 -11.52 -5.92
CA ARG A 60 -31.18 -12.05 -7.29
C ARG A 60 -31.36 -10.88 -8.25
N SER A 61 -30.31 -10.58 -9.00
CA SER A 61 -30.33 -9.52 -10.02
C SER A 61 -30.62 -10.11 -11.39
N GLU A 62 -31.60 -9.54 -12.10
CA GLU A 62 -31.77 -9.81 -13.52
C GLU A 62 -30.65 -9.07 -14.30
N GLY A 63 -30.11 -9.72 -15.33
CA GLY A 63 -29.00 -9.14 -16.11
C GLY A 63 -27.62 -9.28 -15.51
N ARG A 64 -27.44 -10.04 -14.45
CA ARG A 64 -26.12 -10.40 -13.93
C ARG A 64 -25.28 -11.12 -14.99
N ARG A 65 -24.00 -10.77 -15.06
CA ARG A 65 -23.05 -11.42 -15.98
C ARG A 65 -22.44 -12.69 -15.42
N GLY A 66 -22.59 -12.94 -14.12
CA GLY A 66 -21.99 -14.08 -13.47
C GLY A 66 -22.53 -14.32 -12.06
N HIS A 67 -21.88 -15.21 -11.36
CA HIS A 67 -22.18 -15.54 -9.98
C HIS A 67 -20.90 -15.71 -9.16
N ARG A 68 -20.99 -15.45 -7.86
CA ARG A 68 -19.88 -15.60 -6.93
C ARG A 68 -19.57 -17.10 -6.74
N TRP A 69 -18.27 -17.42 -6.79
CA TRP A 69 -17.76 -18.78 -6.69
C TRP A 69 -16.73 -18.94 -5.54
N GLY A 70 -17.00 -18.35 -4.40
CA GLY A 70 -16.11 -18.40 -3.25
C GLY A 70 -14.95 -17.45 -3.35
N ARG A 71 -13.85 -17.76 -2.68
CA ARG A 71 -12.63 -16.97 -2.59
C ARG A 71 -11.40 -17.82 -2.90
N THR A 72 -10.34 -17.18 -3.32
CA THR A 72 -9.03 -17.81 -3.56
C THR A 72 -7.92 -16.85 -3.19
N GLN A 73 -6.73 -17.39 -3.03
CA GLN A 73 -5.53 -16.59 -2.79
C GLN A 73 -4.78 -16.34 -4.09
N GLY A 74 -4.27 -15.13 -4.25
CA GLY A 74 -3.37 -14.74 -5.32
C GLY A 74 -2.18 -13.97 -4.77
N LYS A 75 -1.19 -13.70 -5.61
CA LYS A 75 0.01 -12.96 -5.23
C LYS A 75 0.14 -11.70 -6.08
N ILE A 76 0.43 -10.58 -5.43
CA ILE A 76 0.69 -9.29 -6.06
C ILE A 76 2.05 -8.75 -5.64
N GLY A 77 2.65 -7.92 -6.49
CA GLY A 77 3.91 -7.25 -6.20
C GLY A 77 3.75 -6.14 -5.16
N PHE A 78 4.69 -6.06 -4.23
CA PHE A 78 4.83 -4.94 -3.31
C PHE A 78 6.32 -4.70 -3.05
N HIS A 79 6.83 -3.55 -3.49
CA HIS A 79 8.27 -3.28 -3.54
C HIS A 79 9.03 -4.39 -4.28
N ALA A 80 10.04 -4.99 -3.67
CA ALA A 80 10.84 -6.07 -4.26
C ALA A 80 10.27 -7.47 -3.97
N GLY A 81 9.11 -7.59 -3.33
CA GLY A 81 8.52 -8.85 -2.89
C GLY A 81 7.13 -9.12 -3.48
N LYS A 82 6.58 -10.27 -3.10
CA LYS A 82 5.20 -10.65 -3.42
C LYS A 82 4.42 -10.85 -2.13
N VAL A 83 3.18 -10.35 -2.13
CA VAL A 83 2.24 -10.47 -1.01
C VAL A 83 1.06 -11.32 -1.44
N THR A 84 0.63 -12.21 -0.55
CA THR A 84 -0.58 -13.01 -0.76
C THR A 84 -1.81 -12.21 -0.38
N VAL A 85 -2.77 -12.16 -1.29
CA VAL A 85 -4.05 -11.46 -1.10
C VAL A 85 -5.19 -12.40 -1.39
N GLU A 86 -6.20 -12.37 -0.53
CA GLU A 86 -7.45 -13.08 -0.77
C GLU A 86 -8.33 -12.28 -1.73
N ARG A 87 -8.83 -12.95 -2.77
CA ARG A 87 -9.70 -12.33 -3.77
C ARG A 87 -11.01 -13.10 -3.95
N PRO A 88 -12.14 -12.44 -4.21
CA PRO A 88 -13.36 -13.10 -4.61
C PRO A 88 -13.19 -13.76 -5.99
N ARG A 89 -13.82 -14.89 -6.18
CA ARG A 89 -13.95 -15.55 -7.48
C ARG A 89 -15.34 -15.33 -8.05
N VAL A 90 -15.38 -15.03 -9.32
CA VAL A 90 -16.60 -14.85 -10.08
C VAL A 90 -16.55 -15.74 -11.31
N ARG A 91 -17.63 -16.42 -11.60
CA ARG A 91 -17.80 -17.18 -12.84
C ARG A 91 -18.93 -16.58 -13.65
N ASP A 92 -18.79 -16.60 -14.96
CA ASP A 92 -19.86 -16.24 -15.87
C ASP A 92 -20.99 -17.28 -15.90
N LEU A 93 -22.02 -17.02 -16.67
CA LEU A 93 -23.17 -17.93 -16.80
C LEU A 93 -22.82 -19.25 -17.51
N ALA A 94 -21.70 -19.28 -18.24
CA ALA A 94 -21.17 -20.48 -18.89
C ALA A 94 -20.22 -21.28 -17.98
N GLY A 95 -19.93 -20.80 -16.76
CA GLY A 95 -19.05 -21.45 -15.79
C GLY A 95 -17.57 -21.09 -15.95
N GLN A 96 -17.22 -20.17 -16.83
CA GLN A 96 -15.86 -19.67 -17.02
C GLN A 96 -15.51 -18.63 -15.94
N GLU A 97 -14.27 -18.62 -15.50
CA GLU A 97 -13.82 -17.64 -14.51
C GLU A 97 -13.73 -16.24 -15.14
N LEU A 98 -14.43 -15.28 -14.52
CA LEU A 98 -14.34 -13.87 -14.88
C LEU A 98 -13.18 -13.23 -14.14
N VAL A 99 -12.31 -12.58 -14.88
CA VAL A 99 -11.23 -11.78 -14.31
C VAL A 99 -11.79 -10.46 -13.79
N LEU A 100 -11.50 -10.14 -12.54
CA LEU A 100 -11.88 -8.87 -11.93
C LEU A 100 -10.91 -7.78 -12.43
N PRO A 101 -11.40 -6.65 -12.98
CA PRO A 101 -10.53 -5.59 -13.49
C PRO A 101 -9.53 -5.06 -12.46
N SER A 102 -9.94 -4.90 -11.21
CA SER A 102 -9.06 -4.44 -10.13
C SER A 102 -7.94 -5.45 -9.84
N TRP A 103 -8.24 -6.75 -9.88
CA TRP A 103 -7.23 -7.79 -9.71
C TRP A 103 -6.23 -7.82 -10.87
N ASP A 104 -6.72 -7.76 -12.09
CA ASP A 104 -5.87 -7.77 -13.29
C ASP A 104 -4.89 -6.61 -13.28
N ARG A 105 -5.36 -5.42 -12.94
CA ARG A 105 -4.51 -4.23 -12.77
C ARG A 105 -3.48 -4.40 -11.66
N ALA A 106 -3.89 -4.97 -10.52
CA ALA A 106 -2.98 -5.18 -9.38
C ALA A 106 -1.87 -6.18 -9.68
N VAL A 107 -2.13 -7.17 -10.53
CA VAL A 107 -1.13 -8.17 -10.95
C VAL A 107 -0.21 -7.63 -12.05
N ALA A 108 -0.75 -6.84 -12.99
CA ALA A 108 -0.01 -6.35 -14.15
C ALA A 108 1.06 -5.31 -13.77
N GLU A 109 0.86 -4.56 -12.68
CA GLU A 109 1.74 -3.49 -12.25
C GLU A 109 2.12 -3.66 -10.78
N ASP A 110 3.17 -2.95 -10.32
CA ASP A 110 3.42 -2.73 -8.89
C ASP A 110 2.41 -1.71 -8.32
N TRP A 111 1.14 -2.13 -8.33
CA TRP A 111 0.02 -1.29 -7.93
C TRP A 111 0.12 -0.86 -6.46
N LEU A 112 0.50 -1.79 -5.58
CA LEU A 112 0.67 -1.48 -4.15
C LEU A 112 1.81 -0.50 -3.90
N GLY A 113 2.92 -0.64 -4.63
CA GLY A 113 4.03 0.31 -4.53
C GLY A 113 3.64 1.70 -5.00
N LYS A 114 2.92 1.81 -6.12
CA LYS A 114 2.38 3.08 -6.61
C LYS A 114 1.37 3.70 -5.66
N TRP A 115 0.48 2.89 -5.11
CA TRP A 115 -0.51 3.33 -4.15
C TRP A 115 0.14 3.85 -2.86
N ALA A 116 1.11 3.12 -2.31
CA ALA A 116 1.88 3.55 -1.15
C ALA A 116 2.61 4.87 -1.42
N MET A 117 3.21 5.03 -2.60
CA MET A 117 3.86 6.27 -3.02
C MET A 117 2.86 7.43 -3.05
N ASN A 118 1.67 7.24 -3.62
CA ASN A 118 0.64 8.27 -3.67
C ASN A 118 0.15 8.65 -2.27
N LEU A 119 0.00 7.68 -1.38
CA LEU A 119 -0.38 7.94 0.02
C LEU A 119 0.69 8.77 0.74
N MET A 120 1.96 8.49 0.51
CA MET A 120 3.08 9.28 1.02
C MET A 120 3.03 10.72 0.50
N LEU A 121 2.72 10.90 -0.77
CA LEU A 121 2.60 12.22 -1.41
C LEU A 121 1.50 13.08 -0.80
N ILE A 122 0.38 12.47 -0.45
CA ILE A 122 -0.77 13.18 0.12
C ILE A 122 -0.53 13.55 1.58
N ASN A 123 0.13 12.67 2.36
CA ASN A 123 0.28 12.82 3.80
C ASN A 123 1.58 13.48 4.25
N VAL A 124 2.56 13.66 3.36
CA VAL A 124 3.84 14.27 3.69
C VAL A 124 3.85 15.72 3.26
N SER A 125 4.12 16.64 4.20
CA SER A 125 4.32 18.06 3.86
C SER A 125 5.40 18.21 2.80
N THR A 126 5.22 19.14 1.88
CA THR A 126 6.10 19.41 0.73
C THR A 126 7.60 19.50 1.09
N ARG A 127 7.93 19.91 2.30
CA ARG A 127 9.31 19.97 2.81
C ARG A 127 9.92 18.59 3.09
N LYS A 128 9.14 17.70 3.69
CA LYS A 128 9.60 16.32 3.99
C LYS A 128 9.64 15.46 2.74
N PHE A 129 8.70 15.67 1.83
CA PHE A 129 8.61 14.99 0.56
C PHE A 129 9.85 15.23 -0.31
N ARG A 130 10.28 16.48 -0.46
CA ARG A 130 11.47 16.82 -1.24
C ARG A 130 12.73 16.11 -0.74
N ARG A 131 12.87 15.93 0.59
CA ARG A 131 13.99 15.18 1.19
C ARG A 131 13.88 13.67 0.94
N ALA A 132 12.68 13.11 1.00
CA ALA A 132 12.47 11.68 0.78
C ALA A 132 12.71 11.27 -0.69
N VAL A 133 12.26 12.09 -1.63
CA VAL A 133 12.48 11.86 -3.07
C VAL A 133 13.94 12.01 -3.45
N LEU A 134 14.64 13.03 -2.93
CA LEU A 134 16.05 13.24 -3.21
C LEU A 134 16.94 12.12 -2.66
N ARG A 135 16.62 11.56 -1.47
CA ARG A 135 17.33 10.38 -0.94
C ARG A 135 17.16 9.17 -1.83
N ARG A 136 15.94 8.86 -2.26
CA ARG A 136 15.67 7.71 -3.12
C ARG A 136 16.35 7.81 -4.49
N HIS A 137 16.46 9.00 -5.05
CA HIS A 137 17.20 9.21 -6.30
C HIS A 137 18.70 8.96 -6.13
N HIS A 138 19.26 9.27 -4.98
CA HIS A 138 20.67 9.04 -4.68
C HIS A 138 20.94 7.53 -4.51
N ASP A 139 20.06 6.79 -3.84
CA ASP A 139 20.19 5.34 -3.61
C ASP A 139 20.03 4.54 -4.89
N LEU A 140 19.27 5.02 -5.86
CA LEU A 140 19.10 4.40 -7.19
C LEU A 140 20.27 4.66 -8.16
N GLN A 141 21.11 5.66 -7.88
CA GLN A 141 22.30 5.98 -8.71
C GLN A 141 23.59 5.36 -8.19
N VAL A 142 23.60 4.73 -7.03
CA VAL A 142 24.77 4.08 -6.41
C VAL A 142 24.65 2.55 -6.49
N GLY A 143 24.02 2.02 -7.51
CA GLY A 143 24.13 0.61 -7.86
C GLY A 143 25.43 0.35 -8.63
N PRO A 144 26.14 -0.79 -8.38
CA PRO A 144 27.39 -1.13 -9.06
C PRO A 144 27.21 -1.28 -10.56
#